data_f7feb7e15b5cb0600365b5c3f273dcfc
#
_entry.id   f7feb7e15b5cb0600365b5c3f273dcfc
#
_cell.length_a   1.000
_cell.length_b   1.000
_cell.length_c   1.000
_cell.angle_alpha   90.00
_cell.angle_beta   90.00
_cell.angle_gamma   90.00
#
_symmetry.space_group_name_H-M   'P 1'
#
loop_
_entity.id
_entity.type
_entity.pdbx_description
1 polymer ?
#
loop_
_entity_poly.entity_id
_entity_poly.type
_entity_poly.pdbx_seq_one_letter_code
_entity_poly.pdbx_strand_id
1 'polypeptide(L)'
;MKSEGTRSLDARGMQPVTSYAPARILLLGLTEAVFGLMVLGMGAVAIWATSAGEMRPTKPGDMPEWWMYFVGAALVLGGLALFTSGLGRMLSGFERNCFFMAGPEGIALRMPKQGWFGRFRLVEYDLKWNQIAGFVRYIHRAHLIPVGSDLRIELKAGGRVVIARHYFRDSVKEIQQRLVTIQTTVGR
;
A
#
# COMPACT_ATOMS: atom_id res chain seq x y z
N MET A 1 -1.79 21.46 -15.20
CA MET A 1 -2.03 22.39 -14.08
C MET A 1 -1.30 21.83 -12.86
N LYS A 2 -0.26 22.52 -12.34
CA LYS A 2 0.32 22.19 -11.02
C LYS A 2 -0.69 22.61 -9.95
N SER A 3 -0.95 21.75 -8.95
CA SER A 3 -1.84 22.10 -7.84
C SER A 3 -1.24 23.26 -7.02
N GLU A 4 -2.08 24.06 -6.38
CA GLU A 4 -1.62 25.19 -5.54
C GLU A 4 -0.62 24.74 -4.45
N GLY A 5 -0.82 23.54 -3.88
CA GLY A 5 0.11 22.96 -2.90
C GLY A 5 1.52 22.75 -3.46
N THR A 6 1.66 22.35 -4.72
CA THR A 6 2.98 22.15 -5.35
C THR A 6 3.69 23.49 -5.60
N ARG A 7 2.95 24.56 -5.92
CA ARG A 7 3.53 25.90 -6.09
C ARG A 7 4.11 26.47 -4.79
N SER A 8 3.45 26.25 -3.67
CA SER A 8 3.94 26.72 -2.36
C SER A 8 5.22 25.96 -1.93
N LEU A 9 5.37 24.70 -2.33
CA LEU A 9 6.55 23.88 -2.03
C LEU A 9 7.75 24.26 -2.90
N ASP A 10 7.52 24.57 -4.19
CA ASP A 10 8.55 25.09 -5.09
C ASP A 10 9.15 26.42 -4.53
N ALA A 11 8.32 27.27 -3.91
CA ALA A 11 8.75 28.53 -3.27
C ALA A 11 9.64 28.32 -2.04
N ARG A 12 9.58 27.15 -1.39
CA ARG A 12 10.43 26.77 -0.26
C ARG A 12 11.76 26.11 -0.68
N GLY A 13 12.09 26.08 -1.96
CA GLY A 13 13.29 25.39 -2.48
C GLY A 13 13.22 23.86 -2.35
N MET A 14 12.03 23.30 -2.26
CA MET A 14 11.84 21.86 -2.20
C MET A 14 11.99 21.20 -3.56
N GLN A 15 12.73 20.10 -3.61
CA GLN A 15 12.97 19.30 -4.80
C GLN A 15 12.26 17.95 -4.72
N PRO A 16 11.77 17.41 -5.84
CA PRO A 16 11.16 16.09 -5.85
C PRO A 16 12.21 15.02 -5.54
N VAL A 17 11.97 14.24 -4.49
CA VAL A 17 12.80 13.07 -4.14
C VAL A 17 12.54 11.94 -5.12
N THR A 18 11.27 11.75 -5.47
CA THR A 18 10.81 10.74 -6.42
C THR A 18 9.45 11.12 -6.99
N SER A 19 9.09 10.56 -8.13
CA SER A 19 7.79 10.74 -8.74
C SER A 19 6.81 9.67 -8.28
N TYR A 20 5.54 10.06 -8.15
CA TYR A 20 4.45 9.13 -7.91
C TYR A 20 4.23 8.22 -9.12
N ALA A 21 3.90 6.95 -8.91
CA ALA A 21 3.78 5.93 -9.95
C ALA A 21 2.33 5.43 -10.12
N PRO A 22 1.40 6.26 -10.67
CA PRO A 22 -0.01 5.92 -10.73
C PRO A 22 -0.29 4.65 -11.52
N ALA A 23 0.36 4.46 -12.66
CA ALA A 23 0.16 3.27 -13.51
C ALA A 23 0.48 1.97 -12.78
N ARG A 24 1.54 1.97 -11.95
CA ARG A 24 1.92 0.80 -11.15
C ARG A 24 0.88 0.49 -10.08
N ILE A 25 0.34 1.52 -9.45
CA ILE A 25 -0.68 1.38 -8.40
C ILE A 25 -1.99 0.88 -9.00
N LEU A 26 -2.39 1.43 -10.15
CA LEU A 26 -3.56 0.98 -10.90
C LEU A 26 -3.44 -0.49 -11.28
N LEU A 27 -2.29 -0.90 -11.83
CA LEU A 27 -2.06 -2.29 -12.22
C LEU A 27 -2.12 -3.23 -11.01
N LEU A 28 -1.47 -2.90 -9.92
CA LEU A 28 -1.50 -3.69 -8.68
C LEU A 28 -2.92 -3.77 -8.10
N GLY A 29 -3.66 -2.66 -8.11
CA GLY A 29 -5.04 -2.63 -7.65
C GLY A 29 -5.96 -3.47 -8.52
N LEU A 30 -5.81 -3.40 -9.83
CA LEU A 30 -6.56 -4.21 -10.79
C LEU A 30 -6.30 -5.71 -10.58
N THR A 31 -5.03 -6.11 -10.46
CA THR A 31 -4.65 -7.51 -10.22
C THR A 31 -5.28 -8.03 -8.92
N GLU A 32 -5.22 -7.24 -7.85
CA GLU A 32 -5.80 -7.59 -6.54
C GLU A 32 -7.34 -7.69 -6.62
N ALA A 33 -7.99 -6.76 -7.34
CA ALA A 33 -9.44 -6.77 -7.52
C ALA A 33 -9.92 -7.97 -8.35
N VAL A 34 -9.23 -8.29 -9.45
CA VAL A 34 -9.55 -9.46 -10.29
C VAL A 34 -9.39 -10.76 -9.49
N PHE A 35 -8.28 -10.89 -8.75
CA PHE A 35 -8.07 -12.06 -7.90
C PHE A 35 -9.13 -12.17 -6.81
N GLY A 36 -9.52 -11.05 -6.20
CA GLY A 36 -10.62 -10.99 -5.22
C GLY A 36 -11.95 -11.48 -5.80
N LEU A 37 -12.29 -11.05 -7.03
CA LEU A 37 -13.48 -11.54 -7.73
C LEU A 37 -13.44 -13.04 -8.03
N MET A 38 -12.29 -13.57 -8.43
CA MET A 38 -12.12 -15.00 -8.66
C MET A 38 -12.36 -15.81 -7.37
N VAL A 39 -11.75 -15.39 -6.26
CA VAL A 39 -11.91 -16.06 -4.95
C VAL A 39 -13.36 -15.97 -4.47
N LEU A 40 -14.01 -14.81 -4.63
CA LEU A 40 -15.42 -14.62 -4.32
C LEU A 40 -16.33 -15.56 -5.15
N GLY A 41 -16.06 -15.65 -6.46
CA GLY A 41 -16.77 -16.54 -7.36
C GLY A 41 -16.63 -18.02 -6.95
N MET A 42 -15.42 -18.44 -6.61
CA MET A 42 -15.17 -19.81 -6.10
C MET A 42 -15.96 -20.10 -4.82
N GLY A 43 -16.00 -19.16 -3.90
CA GLY A 43 -16.79 -19.29 -2.67
C GLY A 43 -18.30 -19.38 -2.93
N ALA A 44 -18.82 -18.56 -3.85
CA ALA A 44 -20.23 -18.59 -4.24
C ALA A 44 -20.60 -19.93 -4.92
N VAL A 45 -19.75 -20.44 -5.82
CA VAL A 45 -19.94 -21.75 -6.46
C VAL A 45 -19.90 -22.88 -5.44
N ALA A 46 -18.99 -22.84 -4.47
CA ALA A 46 -18.92 -23.84 -3.41
C ALA A 46 -20.22 -23.89 -2.57
N ILE A 47 -20.74 -22.71 -2.17
CA ILE A 47 -22.00 -22.60 -1.43
C ILE A 47 -23.17 -23.14 -2.28
N TRP A 48 -23.25 -22.73 -3.56
CA TRP A 48 -24.30 -23.15 -4.45
C TRP A 48 -24.29 -24.67 -4.69
N ALA A 49 -23.12 -25.26 -5.03
CA ALA A 49 -22.98 -26.69 -5.26
C ALA A 49 -23.33 -27.52 -4.01
N THR A 50 -22.97 -27.03 -2.81
CA THR A 50 -23.38 -27.66 -1.55
C THR A 50 -24.90 -27.58 -1.35
N SER A 51 -25.52 -26.45 -1.61
CA SER A 51 -26.97 -26.27 -1.48
C SER A 51 -27.77 -27.06 -2.51
N ALA A 52 -27.22 -27.28 -3.71
CA ALA A 52 -27.79 -28.12 -4.74
C ALA A 52 -27.63 -29.64 -4.47
N GLY A 53 -26.89 -30.00 -3.40
CA GLY A 53 -26.64 -31.38 -3.02
C GLY A 53 -25.57 -32.10 -3.85
N GLU A 54 -24.84 -31.38 -4.71
CA GLU A 54 -23.77 -31.93 -5.55
C GLU A 54 -22.51 -32.30 -4.75
N MET A 55 -22.32 -31.67 -3.58
CA MET A 55 -21.19 -31.89 -2.68
C MET A 55 -21.60 -32.57 -1.37
N ARG A 56 -22.55 -33.53 -1.41
CA ARG A 56 -22.93 -34.24 -0.20
C ARG A 56 -21.88 -35.31 0.15
N PRO A 57 -21.56 -35.45 1.44
CA PRO A 57 -20.68 -36.54 1.88
C PRO A 57 -21.32 -37.89 1.53
N THR A 58 -20.59 -38.70 0.80
CA THR A 58 -21.07 -40.00 0.30
C THR A 58 -20.51 -41.19 1.09
N LYS A 59 -19.47 -40.96 1.90
CA LYS A 59 -18.77 -42.02 2.66
C LYS A 59 -18.61 -41.64 4.13
N PRO A 60 -18.58 -42.67 5.03
CA PRO A 60 -18.17 -42.46 6.41
C PRO A 60 -16.73 -41.89 6.46
N GLY A 61 -16.54 -40.71 7.03
CA GLY A 61 -15.24 -40.02 7.11
C GLY A 61 -15.10 -38.83 6.16
N ASP A 62 -16.03 -38.61 5.24
CA ASP A 62 -16.09 -37.37 4.46
C ASP A 62 -16.35 -36.15 5.37
N MET A 63 -15.86 -34.98 4.93
CA MET A 63 -16.08 -33.75 5.68
C MET A 63 -17.60 -33.46 5.76
N PRO A 64 -18.11 -33.04 6.94
CA PRO A 64 -19.52 -32.73 7.10
C PRO A 64 -19.95 -31.56 6.21
N GLU A 65 -21.17 -31.58 5.72
CA GLU A 65 -21.72 -30.59 4.77
C GLU A 65 -21.57 -29.13 5.28
N TRP A 66 -21.77 -28.90 6.60
CA TRP A 66 -21.59 -27.57 7.19
C TRP A 66 -20.19 -26.99 7.02
N TRP A 67 -19.16 -27.85 6.91
CA TRP A 67 -17.78 -27.41 6.68
C TRP A 67 -17.61 -26.77 5.31
N MET A 68 -18.29 -27.31 4.30
CA MET A 68 -18.27 -26.73 2.93
C MET A 68 -18.91 -25.36 2.88
N TYR A 69 -20.02 -25.14 3.62
CA TYR A 69 -20.60 -23.80 3.79
C TYR A 69 -19.66 -22.84 4.49
N PHE A 70 -18.96 -23.31 5.53
CA PHE A 70 -17.97 -22.51 6.24
C PHE A 70 -16.81 -22.09 5.32
N VAL A 71 -16.26 -23.03 4.55
CA VAL A 71 -15.18 -22.75 3.58
C VAL A 71 -15.67 -21.79 2.50
N GLY A 72 -16.85 -22.03 1.94
CA GLY A 72 -17.46 -21.16 0.94
C GLY A 72 -17.67 -19.74 1.48
N ALA A 73 -18.20 -19.58 2.69
CA ALA A 73 -18.36 -18.27 3.33
C ALA A 73 -17.02 -17.57 3.59
N ALA A 74 -16.01 -18.31 4.04
CA ALA A 74 -14.66 -17.77 4.24
C ALA A 74 -14.04 -17.27 2.92
N LEU A 75 -14.23 -17.99 1.82
CA LEU A 75 -13.78 -17.57 0.48
C LEU A 75 -14.54 -16.34 0.00
N VAL A 76 -15.87 -16.27 0.20
CA VAL A 76 -16.67 -15.08 -0.16
C VAL A 76 -16.18 -13.86 0.61
N LEU A 77 -16.01 -13.96 1.92
CA LEU A 77 -15.54 -12.85 2.75
C LEU A 77 -14.11 -12.44 2.38
N GLY A 78 -13.22 -13.41 2.20
CA GLY A 78 -11.84 -13.16 1.78
C GLY A 78 -11.75 -12.52 0.39
N GLY A 79 -12.54 -13.02 -0.57
CA GLY A 79 -12.64 -12.47 -1.91
C GLY A 79 -13.18 -11.04 -1.93
N LEU A 80 -14.24 -10.76 -1.16
CA LEU A 80 -14.80 -9.41 -1.00
C LEU A 80 -13.76 -8.46 -0.40
N ALA A 81 -13.05 -8.94 0.59
CA ALA A 81 -11.99 -8.21 1.23
C ALA A 81 -10.85 -7.83 0.26
N LEU A 82 -10.37 -8.77 -0.54
CA LEU A 82 -9.36 -8.52 -1.56
C LEU A 82 -9.89 -7.59 -2.66
N PHE A 83 -11.11 -7.77 -3.10
CA PHE A 83 -11.74 -6.93 -4.11
C PHE A 83 -11.82 -5.46 -3.65
N THR A 84 -12.35 -5.22 -2.46
CA THR A 84 -12.44 -3.86 -1.89
C THR A 84 -11.06 -3.23 -1.67
N SER A 85 -10.07 -4.03 -1.25
CA SER A 85 -8.68 -3.59 -1.14
C SER A 85 -8.10 -3.17 -2.50
N GLY A 86 -8.33 -3.97 -3.54
CA GLY A 86 -7.90 -3.68 -4.92
C GLY A 86 -8.54 -2.41 -5.46
N LEU A 87 -9.85 -2.23 -5.28
CA LEU A 87 -10.56 -0.99 -5.64
C LEU A 87 -9.98 0.23 -4.93
N GLY A 88 -9.75 0.14 -3.63
CA GLY A 88 -9.13 1.24 -2.86
C GLY A 88 -7.75 1.61 -3.38
N ARG A 89 -6.96 0.61 -3.80
CA ARG A 89 -5.66 0.84 -4.42
C ARG A 89 -5.79 1.48 -5.80
N MET A 90 -6.74 1.05 -6.62
CA MET A 90 -7.01 1.68 -7.91
C MET A 90 -7.41 3.15 -7.74
N LEU A 91 -8.35 3.45 -6.84
CA LEU A 91 -8.78 4.81 -6.57
C LEU A 91 -7.62 5.69 -6.12
N SER A 92 -6.72 5.18 -5.27
CA SER A 92 -5.51 5.93 -4.88
C SER A 92 -4.56 6.17 -6.06
N GLY A 93 -4.57 5.32 -7.09
CA GLY A 93 -3.79 5.51 -8.31
C GLY A 93 -4.25 6.70 -9.16
N PHE A 94 -5.52 7.09 -9.06
CA PHE A 94 -6.05 8.28 -9.75
C PHE A 94 -5.74 9.60 -9.04
N GLU A 95 -5.23 9.55 -7.81
CA GLU A 95 -4.88 10.74 -7.04
C GLU A 95 -3.65 11.45 -7.63
N ARG A 96 -3.88 12.60 -8.28
CA ARG A 96 -2.84 13.39 -8.92
C ARG A 96 -2.01 14.27 -7.96
N ASN A 97 -2.45 14.38 -6.71
CA ASN A 97 -1.86 15.29 -5.73
C ASN A 97 -0.88 14.60 -4.75
N CYS A 98 -0.45 13.36 -5.05
CA CYS A 98 0.58 12.70 -4.28
C CYS A 98 1.96 13.23 -4.66
N PHE A 99 2.77 13.57 -3.66
CA PHE A 99 4.12 14.05 -3.85
C PHE A 99 5.05 13.59 -2.73
N PHE A 100 6.33 13.57 -3.03
CA PHE A 100 7.40 13.37 -2.08
C PHE A 100 8.53 14.33 -2.42
N MET A 101 8.69 15.36 -1.61
CA MET A 101 9.64 16.44 -1.81
C MET A 101 10.53 16.58 -0.59
N ALA A 102 11.75 17.03 -0.79
CA ALA A 102 12.68 17.38 0.27
C ALA A 102 13.40 18.68 -0.08
N GLY A 103 13.78 19.43 0.94
CA GLY A 103 14.43 20.71 0.78
C GLY A 103 15.16 21.16 2.04
N PRO A 104 15.61 22.42 2.11
CA PRO A 104 16.39 22.94 3.23
C PRO A 104 15.71 22.78 4.59
N GLU A 105 14.39 22.92 4.65
CA GLU A 105 13.64 22.89 5.90
C GLU A 105 13.27 21.49 6.37
N GLY A 106 13.14 20.50 5.43
CA GLY A 106 12.69 19.18 5.77
C GLY A 106 12.13 18.41 4.60
N ILE A 107 11.13 17.57 4.90
CA ILE A 107 10.47 16.68 3.97
C ILE A 107 8.98 16.97 3.96
N ALA A 108 8.41 17.20 2.77
CA ALA A 108 6.97 17.26 2.55
C ALA A 108 6.53 16.02 1.76
N LEU A 109 5.59 15.28 2.32
CA LEU A 109 5.10 14.04 1.76
C LEU A 109 3.57 14.00 1.81
N ARG A 110 2.93 13.74 0.68
CA ARG A 110 1.50 13.48 0.60
C ARG A 110 1.27 12.17 -0.12
N MET A 111 0.66 11.23 0.58
CA MET A 111 0.42 9.88 0.07
C MET A 111 -0.85 9.26 0.66
N PRO A 112 -1.41 8.20 0.04
CA PRO A 112 -2.51 7.45 0.62
C PRO A 112 -2.10 6.86 1.98
N LYS A 113 -3.01 6.93 2.96
CA LYS A 113 -2.79 6.35 4.29
C LYS A 113 -2.62 4.84 4.14
N GLN A 114 -1.62 4.29 4.81
CA GLN A 114 -1.43 2.84 4.83
C GLN A 114 -2.49 2.15 5.69
N GLY A 115 -2.85 0.92 5.31
CA GLY A 115 -3.86 0.11 5.98
C GLY A 115 -5.07 -0.15 5.10
N TRP A 116 -5.86 -1.17 5.46
CA TRP A 116 -6.96 -1.68 4.64
C TRP A 116 -7.97 -0.59 4.25
N PHE A 117 -8.49 0.14 5.24
CA PHE A 117 -9.46 1.23 5.02
C PHE A 117 -8.80 2.61 4.83
N GLY A 118 -7.50 2.73 5.08
CA GLY A 118 -6.77 4.00 5.01
C GLY A 118 -6.48 4.46 3.59
N ARG A 119 -6.51 3.56 2.60
CA ARG A 119 -6.15 3.83 1.20
C ARG A 119 -7.04 4.87 0.50
N PHE A 120 -8.23 5.10 1.05
CA PHE A 120 -9.18 6.12 0.55
C PHE A 120 -8.91 7.53 1.10
N ARG A 121 -7.92 7.69 1.97
CA ARG A 121 -7.57 8.98 2.58
C ARG A 121 -6.14 9.34 2.27
N LEU A 122 -5.92 10.58 1.86
CA LEU A 122 -4.59 11.15 1.77
C LEU A 122 -4.13 11.63 3.14
N VAL A 123 -2.88 11.39 3.44
CA VAL A 123 -2.21 11.93 4.62
C VAL A 123 -1.05 12.78 4.15
N GLU A 124 -0.92 13.95 4.74
CA GLU A 124 0.16 14.88 4.49
C GLU A 124 1.08 14.94 5.70
N TYR A 125 2.36 14.89 5.45
CA TYR A 125 3.40 15.02 6.45
C TYR A 125 4.33 16.16 6.03
N ASP A 126 4.57 17.07 6.97
CA ASP A 126 5.57 18.13 6.88
C ASP A 126 6.55 17.90 8.02
N LEU A 127 7.70 17.28 7.71
CA LEU A 127 8.68 16.81 8.69
C LEU A 127 9.93 17.66 8.59
N LYS A 128 10.25 18.42 9.63
CA LYS A 128 11.51 19.17 9.72
C LYS A 128 12.67 18.22 9.99
N TRP A 129 13.88 18.55 9.47
CA TRP A 129 15.08 17.73 9.67
C TRP A 129 15.40 17.45 11.15
N ASN A 130 15.15 18.41 12.03
CA ASN A 130 15.37 18.26 13.48
C ASN A 130 14.42 17.24 14.13
N GLN A 131 13.31 16.89 13.51
CA GLN A 131 12.34 15.88 13.97
C GLN A 131 12.70 14.48 13.51
N ILE A 132 13.55 14.33 12.48
CA ILE A 132 13.90 13.06 11.88
C ILE A 132 15.11 12.47 12.61
N ALA A 133 14.97 11.23 13.10
CA ALA A 133 16.05 10.45 13.69
C ALA A 133 16.86 9.72 12.62
N GLY A 134 16.21 9.21 11.58
CA GLY A 134 16.88 8.50 10.50
C GLY A 134 15.95 7.90 9.46
N PHE A 135 16.56 7.26 8.46
CA PHE A 135 15.90 6.57 7.36
C PHE A 135 16.27 5.10 7.38
N VAL A 136 15.31 4.23 7.61
CA VAL A 136 15.51 2.80 7.71
C VAL A 136 14.80 2.09 6.57
N ARG A 137 15.54 1.27 5.82
CA ARG A 137 14.94 0.37 4.84
C ARG A 137 14.44 -0.88 5.56
N TYR A 138 13.15 -1.10 5.53
CA TYR A 138 12.55 -2.32 6.06
C TYR A 138 12.28 -3.30 4.92
N ILE A 139 12.84 -4.51 5.04
CA ILE A 139 12.68 -5.58 4.06
C ILE A 139 11.60 -6.52 4.55
N HIS A 140 10.51 -6.63 3.78
CA HIS A 140 9.49 -7.64 4.01
C HIS A 140 10.00 -9.00 3.55
N ARG A 141 9.89 -10.00 4.40
CA ARG A 141 10.26 -11.38 4.07
C ARG A 141 9.03 -12.27 4.20
N ALA A 142 8.75 -13.07 3.17
CA ALA A 142 7.84 -14.21 3.25
C ALA A 142 8.72 -15.45 3.45
N HIS A 143 8.66 -16.04 4.62
CA HIS A 143 9.65 -16.99 5.09
C HIS A 143 11.07 -16.39 5.02
N LEU A 144 11.97 -16.95 4.22
CA LEU A 144 13.34 -16.44 4.02
C LEU A 144 13.51 -15.58 2.77
N ILE A 145 12.48 -15.49 1.92
CA ILE A 145 12.54 -14.81 0.62
C ILE A 145 12.14 -13.33 0.79
N PRO A 146 12.96 -12.36 0.35
CA PRO A 146 12.58 -10.96 0.37
C PRO A 146 11.49 -10.68 -0.68
N VAL A 147 10.30 -10.30 -0.22
CA VAL A 147 9.15 -10.00 -1.11
C VAL A 147 8.97 -8.52 -1.38
N GLY A 148 9.64 -7.66 -0.65
CA GLY A 148 9.54 -6.22 -0.85
C GLY A 148 10.34 -5.43 0.16
N SER A 149 10.36 -4.11 -0.01
CA SER A 149 10.97 -3.21 0.97
C SER A 149 10.23 -1.89 1.02
N ASP A 150 10.06 -1.35 2.22
CA ASP A 150 9.51 -0.03 2.49
C ASP A 150 10.57 0.88 3.10
N LEU A 151 10.42 2.19 2.89
CA LEU A 151 11.20 3.19 3.61
C LEU A 151 10.46 3.60 4.88
N ARG A 152 11.17 3.60 5.99
CA ARG A 152 10.69 4.12 7.27
C ARG A 152 11.46 5.36 7.63
N ILE A 153 10.75 6.45 7.85
CA ILE A 153 11.30 7.67 8.44
C ILE A 153 11.05 7.57 9.95
N GLU A 154 12.12 7.44 10.71
CA GLU A 154 12.04 7.40 12.17
C GLU A 154 12.05 8.81 12.73
N LEU A 155 11.17 9.09 13.70
CA LEU A 155 11.04 10.38 14.33
C LEU A 155 11.72 10.37 15.71
N LYS A 156 12.41 11.46 16.07
CA LYS A 156 13.08 11.61 17.37
C LYS A 156 12.11 11.59 18.55
N ALA A 157 10.90 12.09 18.36
CA ALA A 157 9.84 12.07 19.39
C ALA A 157 9.19 10.68 19.57
N GLY A 158 9.69 9.66 18.85
CA GLY A 158 9.06 8.35 18.75
C GLY A 158 8.04 8.31 17.61
N GLY A 159 7.75 7.09 17.15
CA GLY A 159 6.90 6.87 15.97
C GLY A 159 7.67 6.79 14.67
N ARG A 160 6.94 6.49 13.60
CA ARG A 160 7.51 6.30 12.26
C ARG A 160 6.51 6.66 11.17
N VAL A 161 7.00 7.19 10.06
CA VAL A 161 6.26 7.32 8.82
C VAL A 161 6.74 6.23 7.86
N VAL A 162 5.82 5.39 7.40
CA VAL A 162 6.14 4.28 6.51
C VAL A 162 5.75 4.65 5.09
N ILE A 163 6.70 4.52 4.17
CA ILE A 163 6.55 4.85 2.76
C ILE A 163 6.66 3.56 1.96
N ALA A 164 5.53 3.08 1.47
CA ALA A 164 5.48 1.86 0.70
C ALA A 164 6.05 2.06 -0.71
N ARG A 165 6.93 1.18 -1.14
CA ARG A 165 7.63 1.22 -2.43
C ARG A 165 6.71 1.39 -3.63
N HIS A 166 5.55 0.76 -3.59
CA HIS A 166 4.66 0.71 -4.77
C HIS A 166 4.04 2.06 -5.14
N TYR A 167 4.07 3.06 -4.24
CA TYR A 167 3.58 4.41 -4.54
C TYR A 167 4.53 5.23 -5.39
N PHE A 168 5.81 4.88 -5.43
CA PHE A 168 6.84 5.70 -6.05
C PHE A 168 7.60 4.95 -7.15
N ARG A 169 8.16 5.71 -8.08
CA ARG A 169 8.84 5.18 -9.26
C ARG A 169 10.20 4.58 -8.90
N ASP A 170 10.95 5.29 -8.06
CA ASP A 170 12.31 4.92 -7.69
C ASP A 170 12.35 3.81 -6.64
N SER A 171 13.46 3.11 -6.54
CA SER A 171 13.65 2.09 -5.52
C SER A 171 13.82 2.73 -4.13
N VAL A 172 13.46 1.98 -3.08
CA VAL A 172 13.64 2.44 -1.68
C VAL A 172 15.09 2.83 -1.39
N LYS A 173 16.06 2.11 -1.98
CA LYS A 173 17.49 2.40 -1.82
C LYS A 173 17.86 3.76 -2.42
N GLU A 174 17.40 4.07 -3.62
CA GLU A 174 17.65 5.35 -4.28
C GLU A 174 17.00 6.51 -3.54
N ILE A 175 15.76 6.34 -3.10
CA ILE A 175 15.05 7.35 -2.29
C ILE A 175 15.83 7.61 -1.00
N GLN A 176 16.25 6.56 -0.29
CA GLN A 176 17.03 6.67 0.94
C GLN A 176 18.34 7.42 0.70
N GLN A 177 19.08 7.07 -0.34
CA GLN A 177 20.34 7.72 -0.69
C GLN A 177 20.15 9.22 -0.98
N ARG A 178 19.15 9.59 -1.77
CA ARG A 178 18.83 10.99 -2.06
C ARG A 178 18.49 11.77 -0.78
N LEU A 179 17.68 11.21 0.11
CA LEU A 179 17.33 11.85 1.37
C LEU A 179 18.54 12.08 2.27
N VAL A 180 19.41 11.09 2.41
CA VAL A 180 20.65 11.22 3.18
C VAL A 180 21.55 12.30 2.57
N THR A 181 21.69 12.32 1.23
CA THR A 181 22.48 13.36 0.54
C THR A 181 21.92 14.76 0.81
N ILE A 182 20.61 14.95 0.67
CA ILE A 182 19.98 16.25 0.93
C ILE A 182 20.17 16.66 2.40
N GLN A 183 19.96 15.75 3.35
CA GLN A 183 20.14 16.01 4.77
C GLN A 183 21.58 16.43 5.10
N THR A 184 22.58 15.76 4.53
CA THR A 184 24.00 16.10 4.77
C THR A 184 24.42 17.41 4.12
N THR A 185 23.80 17.79 3.01
CA THR A 185 24.08 19.05 2.32
C THR A 185 23.47 20.23 3.05
N VAL A 186 22.29 20.06 3.65
CA VAL A 186 21.56 21.12 4.38
C VAL A 186 22.06 21.28 5.82
N GLY A 187 22.58 20.20 6.42
CA GLY A 187 23.08 20.21 7.81
C GLY A 187 24.49 20.78 7.96
N ARG A 188 25.10 21.28 6.87
CA ARG A 188 26.37 22.03 6.88
C ARG A 188 26.09 23.52 6.78
#